data_4063cc7e91c510b9880f587b31737d7d
#
_entry.id   4063cc7e91c510b9880f587b31737d7d
#
_cell.length_a   1.000
_cell.length_b   1.000
_cell.length_c   1.000
_cell.angle_alpha   90.00
_cell.angle_beta   90.00
_cell.angle_gamma   90.00
#
_symmetry.space_group_name_H-M   'P 1'
#
loop_
_entity.id
_entity.type
_entity.pdbx_description
1 polymer ?
#
loop_
_entity_poly.entity_id
_entity_poly.type
_entity_poly.pdbx_seq_one_letter_code
_entity_poly.pdbx_strand_id
1 'polypeptide(L)'
;MVLRALPLGISSFRNLRKDDRIYVDKTDLVFSMVQNQSRVFLARPRRFGKSLLVSTLEALLGRGLEDFQGLKIAKLWKEDKQYKVVRLDFSQISSIKLERFELNFSVHLINAFGQFGFECEEYRLPVLLGKLSTWLSKQELGSFVLLVDEYDSPLTTSLNDNQLFALIREDLSQFFSIIKSQDSAFRFIFITGITKFNKTSIFSAFNNLSDISLIPEYGDIVGYRHDEVKKYFSGYIEKAAKELEVDSEKLFDSLVRHYDGFCFEESAKIKVFAPWSLLSFFTYPSRGFRDYWFESAGQPRVLIEYLKSHNLRDPLNFTAAKSISIAQLAGASDVESLTDVGLLTQTGYLTIKSVSGETIFVDYPNDAVRQAMASLYLQVLLGKTIEQAGVRNLASMLAKDNPETLVHMFNRLLESIDYKDYAIKDEASLRAVLQVAMVGSGLSPRIECHNAHGRSDLEVTSGGRHIVLELKYCGGYISASAPKRLLKEAVEQMEKRRYGMQTEEKELLRIALVFSGSERRITEWSVVPPTKSLEVDEQFGTVLIEGLDTLTIDNRSK
;
A
#
# COMPACT_ATOMS: atom_id res chain seq x y z
N MET A 1 16.73 -22.49 21.48
CA MET A 1 15.50 -23.14 21.01
C MET A 1 15.52 -23.09 19.48
N VAL A 2 15.27 -24.19 18.79
CA VAL A 2 15.20 -24.18 17.32
C VAL A 2 13.87 -23.55 16.94
N LEU A 3 13.90 -22.45 16.16
CA LEU A 3 12.68 -21.80 15.68
C LEU A 3 12.03 -22.61 14.57
N ARG A 4 10.71 -22.71 14.57
CA ARG A 4 9.94 -23.25 13.43
C ARG A 4 10.23 -22.42 12.19
N ALA A 5 10.33 -23.07 11.04
CA ALA A 5 10.65 -22.39 9.79
C ALA A 5 9.56 -21.40 9.37
N LEU A 6 9.97 -20.29 8.75
CA LEU A 6 9.06 -19.28 8.19
C LEU A 6 8.32 -19.82 6.97
N PRO A 7 7.06 -19.45 6.76
CA PRO A 7 6.25 -19.88 5.62
C PRO A 7 6.44 -18.99 4.37
N LEU A 8 7.59 -18.33 4.22
CA LEU A 8 7.83 -17.40 3.10
C LEU A 8 7.74 -18.14 1.74
N GLY A 9 6.90 -17.63 0.86
CA GLY A 9 6.71 -18.18 -0.49
C GLY A 9 5.88 -19.46 -0.57
N ILE A 10 5.29 -19.94 0.53
CA ILE A 10 4.48 -21.16 0.56
C ILE A 10 3.00 -20.81 0.54
N SER A 11 2.31 -21.22 -0.52
CA SER A 11 0.85 -21.08 -0.69
C SER A 11 0.07 -22.40 -0.50
N SER A 12 0.76 -23.54 -0.31
CA SER A 12 0.14 -24.82 -0.05
C SER A 12 0.00 -25.04 1.46
N PHE A 13 -1.24 -25.05 1.96
CA PHE A 13 -1.55 -25.31 3.38
C PHE A 13 -1.00 -26.69 3.81
N ARG A 14 -1.22 -27.71 2.99
CA ARG A 14 -0.75 -29.07 3.27
C ARG A 14 0.77 -29.16 3.41
N ASN A 15 1.53 -28.53 2.49
CA ASN A 15 2.98 -28.52 2.57
C ASN A 15 3.46 -27.76 3.81
N LEU A 16 2.81 -26.65 4.13
CA LEU A 16 3.10 -25.86 5.31
C LEU A 16 2.92 -26.67 6.60
N ARG A 17 1.85 -27.45 6.69
CA ARG A 17 1.57 -28.33 7.85
C ARG A 17 2.52 -29.54 7.91
N LYS A 18 2.79 -30.16 6.77
CA LYS A 18 3.71 -31.30 6.65
C LYS A 18 5.14 -30.93 7.08
N ASP A 19 5.60 -29.75 6.69
CA ASP A 19 6.95 -29.25 6.98
C ASP A 19 7.05 -28.59 8.38
N ASP A 20 6.01 -28.66 9.20
CA ASP A 20 5.91 -28.03 10.53
C ASP A 20 6.33 -26.55 10.56
N ARG A 21 5.91 -25.79 9.54
CA ARG A 21 6.19 -24.35 9.47
C ARG A 21 5.23 -23.55 10.33
N ILE A 22 5.59 -22.30 10.61
CA ILE A 22 4.69 -21.38 11.32
C ILE A 22 3.42 -21.18 10.48
N TYR A 23 2.28 -21.44 11.09
CA TYR A 23 0.95 -21.13 10.55
C TYR A 23 0.21 -20.24 11.57
N VAL A 24 -0.14 -19.02 11.19
CA VAL A 24 -0.99 -18.14 11.99
C VAL A 24 -2.43 -18.62 11.84
N ASP A 25 -2.94 -19.21 12.91
CA ASP A 25 -4.21 -19.93 12.88
C ASP A 25 -5.42 -18.97 12.88
N LYS A 26 -6.06 -18.88 11.73
CA LYS A 26 -7.30 -18.15 11.47
C LYS A 26 -8.45 -19.07 11.05
N THR A 27 -8.33 -20.36 11.40
CA THR A 27 -9.28 -21.39 10.97
C THR A 27 -10.65 -21.26 11.63
N ASP A 28 -10.77 -20.51 12.71
CA ASP A 28 -12.06 -20.08 13.29
C ASP A 28 -12.82 -19.14 12.35
N LEU A 29 -12.15 -18.20 11.70
CA LEU A 29 -12.76 -17.33 10.68
C LEU A 29 -13.13 -18.12 9.42
N VAL A 30 -12.28 -19.08 9.02
CA VAL A 30 -12.60 -20.00 7.91
C VAL A 30 -13.85 -20.81 8.21
N PHE A 31 -13.97 -21.33 9.43
CA PHE A 31 -15.18 -22.05 9.89
C PHE A 31 -16.41 -21.14 9.82
N SER A 32 -16.35 -19.94 10.41
CA SER A 32 -17.45 -18.98 10.39
C SER A 32 -17.89 -18.65 8.96
N MET A 33 -16.94 -18.41 8.07
CA MET A 33 -17.20 -18.10 6.65
C MET A 33 -17.93 -19.25 5.94
N VAL A 34 -17.46 -20.49 6.07
CA VAL A 34 -18.07 -21.66 5.38
C VAL A 34 -19.42 -22.05 5.97
N GLN A 35 -19.65 -21.82 7.27
CA GLN A 35 -20.94 -22.09 7.92
C GLN A 35 -22.00 -21.04 7.58
N ASN A 36 -21.61 -19.77 7.55
CA ASN A 36 -22.57 -18.67 7.39
C ASN A 36 -22.82 -18.28 5.93
N GLN A 37 -21.92 -18.66 5.02
CA GLN A 37 -21.96 -18.26 3.62
C GLN A 37 -21.82 -19.49 2.71
N SER A 38 -22.43 -19.44 1.54
CA SER A 38 -22.29 -20.51 0.53
C SER A 38 -21.61 -20.03 -0.75
N ARG A 39 -21.64 -18.74 -1.00
CA ARG A 39 -21.08 -18.08 -2.18
C ARG A 39 -20.32 -16.85 -1.71
N VAL A 40 -18.99 -16.89 -1.73
CA VAL A 40 -18.13 -15.89 -1.10
C VAL A 40 -17.20 -15.24 -2.11
N PHE A 41 -17.11 -13.92 -2.03
CA PHE A 41 -16.12 -13.11 -2.74
C PHE A 41 -15.20 -12.40 -1.75
N LEU A 42 -13.88 -12.45 -1.99
CA LEU A 42 -12.87 -11.77 -1.19
C LEU A 42 -11.82 -11.09 -2.07
N ALA A 43 -11.80 -9.76 -2.07
CA ALA A 43 -10.69 -8.99 -2.66
C ALA A 43 -9.68 -8.59 -1.58
N ARG A 44 -8.40 -8.83 -1.85
CA ARG A 44 -7.25 -8.39 -1.01
C ARG A 44 -6.03 -8.12 -1.90
N PRO A 45 -5.14 -7.22 -1.51
CA PRO A 45 -3.91 -6.97 -2.25
C PRO A 45 -3.08 -8.24 -2.44
N ARG A 46 -2.14 -8.20 -3.36
CA ARG A 46 -1.18 -9.31 -3.55
C ARG A 46 -0.37 -9.56 -2.28
N ARG A 47 0.10 -10.81 -2.10
CA ARG A 47 1.00 -11.22 -0.99
C ARG A 47 0.38 -11.19 0.42
N PHE A 48 -0.94 -11.10 0.53
CA PHE A 48 -1.65 -11.18 1.82
C PHE A 48 -2.04 -12.60 2.24
N GLY A 49 -1.84 -13.62 1.40
CA GLY A 49 -2.14 -15.02 1.76
C GLY A 49 -3.45 -15.56 1.19
N LYS A 50 -4.04 -14.92 0.15
CA LYS A 50 -5.25 -15.40 -0.54
C LYS A 50 -5.12 -16.84 -1.04
N SER A 51 -4.06 -17.14 -1.77
CA SER A 51 -3.80 -18.49 -2.30
C SER A 51 -3.60 -19.54 -1.19
N LEU A 52 -3.04 -19.15 -0.03
CA LEU A 52 -2.98 -20.01 1.14
C LEU A 52 -4.38 -20.26 1.72
N LEU A 53 -5.24 -19.25 1.77
CA LEU A 53 -6.65 -19.40 2.18
C LEU A 53 -7.41 -20.33 1.22
N VAL A 54 -7.22 -20.19 -0.11
CA VAL A 54 -7.78 -21.11 -1.12
C VAL A 54 -7.30 -22.53 -0.86
N SER A 55 -6.00 -22.72 -0.63
CA SER A 55 -5.44 -24.05 -0.31
C SER A 55 -5.92 -24.62 1.03
N THR A 56 -6.20 -23.75 2.01
CA THR A 56 -6.80 -24.16 3.29
C THR A 56 -8.24 -24.65 3.11
N LEU A 57 -9.04 -23.95 2.30
CA LEU A 57 -10.39 -24.37 1.94
C LEU A 57 -10.40 -25.67 1.13
N GLU A 58 -9.47 -25.82 0.17
CA GLU A 58 -9.28 -27.03 -0.60
C GLU A 58 -9.00 -28.24 0.31
N ALA A 59 -8.08 -28.10 1.27
CA ALA A 59 -7.75 -29.13 2.22
C ALA A 59 -8.95 -29.48 3.12
N LEU A 60 -9.64 -28.46 3.66
CA LEU A 60 -10.78 -28.65 4.56
C LEU A 60 -11.96 -29.36 3.88
N LEU A 61 -12.40 -28.84 2.74
CA LEU A 61 -13.60 -29.31 2.06
C LEU A 61 -13.37 -30.59 1.24
N GLY A 62 -12.14 -30.81 0.78
CA GLY A 62 -11.78 -32.02 0.03
C GLY A 62 -11.32 -33.19 0.89
N ARG A 63 -10.80 -32.96 2.12
CA ARG A 63 -10.16 -33.98 2.96
C ARG A 63 -10.60 -33.96 4.43
N GLY A 64 -11.46 -33.03 4.80
CA GLY A 64 -11.89 -32.86 6.19
C GLY A 64 -10.74 -32.36 7.08
N LEU A 65 -10.66 -32.87 8.30
CA LEU A 65 -9.75 -32.41 9.34
C LEU A 65 -8.34 -33.03 9.31
N GLU A 66 -7.99 -33.79 8.30
CA GLU A 66 -6.73 -34.55 8.24
C GLU A 66 -5.48 -33.66 8.51
N ASP A 67 -5.42 -32.49 7.90
CA ASP A 67 -4.28 -31.57 8.01
C ASP A 67 -4.50 -30.48 9.12
N PHE A 68 -5.61 -30.49 9.85
CA PHE A 68 -6.03 -29.45 10.79
C PHE A 68 -5.78 -29.75 12.27
N GLN A 69 -5.08 -30.82 12.58
CA GLN A 69 -4.81 -31.20 13.97
C GLN A 69 -4.12 -30.07 14.73
N GLY A 70 -4.63 -29.77 15.93
CA GLY A 70 -4.10 -28.70 16.80
C GLY A 70 -4.51 -27.27 16.40
N LEU A 71 -5.29 -27.08 15.32
CA LEU A 71 -5.87 -25.80 14.94
C LEU A 71 -7.27 -25.63 15.54
N LYS A 72 -7.70 -24.35 15.62
CA LYS A 72 -8.99 -23.97 16.23
C LYS A 72 -10.17 -24.71 15.60
N ILE A 73 -10.19 -24.85 14.27
CA ILE A 73 -11.28 -25.49 13.51
C ILE A 73 -11.47 -26.95 13.86
N ALA A 74 -10.42 -27.66 14.31
CA ALA A 74 -10.52 -29.07 14.68
C ALA A 74 -11.56 -29.34 15.79
N LYS A 75 -11.88 -28.34 16.61
CA LYS A 75 -12.92 -28.40 17.66
C LYS A 75 -14.29 -27.93 17.18
N LEU A 76 -14.35 -27.22 16.07
CA LEU A 76 -15.55 -26.53 15.57
C LEU A 76 -16.21 -27.31 14.43
N TRP A 77 -15.41 -27.89 13.53
CA TRP A 77 -15.87 -28.58 12.33
C TRP A 77 -16.48 -29.93 12.67
N LYS A 78 -17.69 -30.16 12.19
CA LYS A 78 -18.45 -31.41 12.46
C LYS A 78 -18.95 -32.10 11.18
N GLU A 79 -18.64 -31.53 10.02
CA GLU A 79 -19.08 -32.05 8.73
C GLU A 79 -18.11 -33.14 8.27
N ASP A 80 -18.62 -34.38 8.12
CA ASP A 80 -17.82 -35.55 7.72
C ASP A 80 -17.76 -35.73 6.20
N LYS A 81 -18.62 -35.02 5.44
CA LYS A 81 -18.68 -35.12 3.99
C LYS A 81 -17.45 -34.46 3.36
N GLN A 82 -16.81 -35.18 2.44
CA GLN A 82 -15.76 -34.67 1.55
C GLN A 82 -16.38 -34.32 0.19
N TYR A 83 -15.90 -33.25 -0.41
CA TYR A 83 -16.44 -32.71 -1.65
C TYR A 83 -15.47 -32.85 -2.80
N LYS A 84 -15.99 -32.80 -4.03
CA LYS A 84 -15.21 -32.68 -5.28
C LYS A 84 -14.76 -31.23 -5.41
N VAL A 85 -13.52 -30.93 -5.02
CA VAL A 85 -13.01 -29.56 -5.04
C VAL A 85 -12.38 -29.23 -6.39
N VAL A 86 -13.02 -28.35 -7.14
CA VAL A 86 -12.52 -27.77 -8.38
C VAL A 86 -11.79 -26.47 -8.03
N ARG A 87 -10.49 -26.41 -8.32
CA ARG A 87 -9.67 -25.22 -8.15
C ARG A 87 -9.28 -24.64 -9.51
N LEU A 88 -9.56 -23.35 -9.69
CA LEU A 88 -9.18 -22.57 -10.87
C LEU A 88 -8.25 -21.45 -10.45
N ASP A 89 -7.05 -21.41 -11.03
CA ASP A 89 -6.07 -20.33 -10.81
C ASP A 89 -5.92 -19.54 -12.12
N PHE A 90 -6.54 -18.36 -12.15
CA PHE A 90 -6.58 -17.55 -13.35
C PHE A 90 -5.28 -16.81 -13.66
N SER A 91 -4.31 -16.83 -12.73
CA SER A 91 -2.96 -16.32 -13.01
C SER A 91 -2.22 -17.14 -14.07
N GLN A 92 -2.65 -18.38 -14.28
CA GLN A 92 -2.07 -19.30 -15.27
C GLN A 92 -2.66 -19.12 -16.68
N ILE A 93 -3.70 -18.30 -16.84
CA ILE A 93 -4.38 -18.08 -18.11
C ILE A 93 -3.78 -16.88 -18.83
N SER A 94 -3.13 -17.12 -19.98
CA SER A 94 -2.59 -16.04 -20.80
C SER A 94 -3.70 -15.21 -21.44
N SER A 95 -3.63 -13.89 -21.33
CA SER A 95 -4.63 -12.93 -21.84
C SER A 95 -4.03 -11.89 -22.80
N ILE A 96 -2.97 -12.24 -23.52
CA ILE A 96 -2.31 -11.34 -24.49
C ILE A 96 -3.16 -11.14 -25.75
N LYS A 97 -3.95 -12.16 -26.15
CA LYS A 97 -4.88 -12.17 -27.27
C LYS A 97 -6.11 -12.99 -26.91
N LEU A 98 -7.27 -12.64 -27.45
CA LEU A 98 -8.53 -13.33 -27.14
C LEU A 98 -8.48 -14.82 -27.43
N GLU A 99 -8.04 -15.22 -28.63
CA GLU A 99 -8.00 -16.64 -29.03
C GLU A 99 -7.11 -17.47 -28.10
N ARG A 100 -6.05 -16.84 -27.59
CA ARG A 100 -5.14 -17.49 -26.66
C ARG A 100 -5.73 -17.59 -25.25
N PHE A 101 -6.47 -16.57 -24.84
CA PHE A 101 -7.21 -16.60 -23.59
C PHE A 101 -8.28 -17.69 -23.62
N GLU A 102 -9.16 -17.72 -24.64
CA GLU A 102 -10.21 -18.73 -24.80
C GLU A 102 -9.65 -20.15 -24.79
N LEU A 103 -8.57 -20.39 -25.56
CA LEU A 103 -7.93 -21.70 -25.60
C LEU A 103 -7.37 -22.12 -24.24
N ASN A 104 -6.60 -21.25 -23.58
CA ASN A 104 -6.00 -21.54 -22.28
C ASN A 104 -7.08 -21.71 -21.21
N PHE A 105 -8.14 -20.91 -21.25
CA PHE A 105 -9.25 -21.03 -20.31
C PHE A 105 -10.00 -22.35 -20.54
N SER A 106 -10.26 -22.74 -21.78
CA SER A 106 -10.87 -24.01 -22.13
C SER A 106 -10.06 -25.21 -21.62
N VAL A 107 -8.75 -25.21 -21.87
CA VAL A 107 -7.84 -26.26 -21.36
C VAL A 107 -7.86 -26.31 -19.83
N HIS A 108 -7.86 -25.14 -19.17
CA HIS A 108 -7.87 -25.06 -17.73
C HIS A 108 -9.17 -25.64 -17.13
N LEU A 109 -10.33 -25.33 -17.73
CA LEU A 109 -11.62 -25.89 -17.35
C LEU A 109 -11.68 -27.41 -17.56
N ILE A 110 -11.25 -27.90 -18.74
CA ILE A 110 -11.21 -29.35 -19.04
C ILE A 110 -10.37 -30.09 -18.00
N ASN A 111 -9.18 -29.59 -17.69
CA ASN A 111 -8.29 -30.22 -16.71
C ASN A 111 -8.89 -30.21 -15.30
N ALA A 112 -9.46 -29.07 -14.87
CA ALA A 112 -9.99 -28.92 -13.52
C ALA A 112 -11.25 -29.77 -13.27
N PHE A 113 -12.18 -29.84 -14.20
CA PHE A 113 -13.39 -30.66 -14.08
C PHE A 113 -13.17 -32.12 -14.52
N GLY A 114 -12.16 -32.34 -15.39
CA GLY A 114 -11.80 -33.68 -15.88
C GLY A 114 -11.39 -34.67 -14.77
N GLN A 115 -10.81 -34.15 -13.67
CA GLN A 115 -10.50 -34.97 -12.48
C GLN A 115 -11.74 -35.67 -11.90
N PHE A 116 -12.93 -35.16 -12.22
CA PHE A 116 -14.22 -35.63 -11.71
C PHE A 116 -15.10 -36.28 -12.80
N GLY A 117 -14.51 -36.55 -13.99
CA GLY A 117 -15.17 -37.23 -15.10
C GLY A 117 -15.85 -36.29 -16.11
N PHE A 118 -15.48 -35.04 -16.19
CA PHE A 118 -15.87 -34.17 -17.30
C PHE A 118 -14.94 -34.45 -18.50
N GLU A 119 -15.47 -34.95 -19.58
CA GLU A 119 -14.75 -35.24 -20.82
C GLU A 119 -15.23 -34.29 -21.93
N CYS A 120 -14.31 -33.56 -22.57
CA CYS A 120 -14.60 -32.67 -23.68
C CYS A 120 -13.37 -32.55 -24.58
N GLU A 121 -13.55 -32.83 -25.88
CA GLU A 121 -12.54 -32.65 -26.92
C GLU A 121 -12.64 -31.29 -27.64
N GLU A 122 -13.66 -30.50 -27.30
CA GLU A 122 -13.93 -29.22 -27.92
C GLU A 122 -13.27 -28.08 -27.09
N TYR A 123 -12.48 -27.26 -27.77
CA TYR A 123 -11.75 -26.14 -27.16
C TYR A 123 -12.38 -24.77 -27.46
N ARG A 124 -13.43 -24.68 -28.31
CA ARG A 124 -14.18 -23.43 -28.48
C ARG A 124 -14.97 -23.14 -27.22
N LEU A 125 -14.63 -22.05 -26.55
CA LEU A 125 -15.11 -21.74 -25.21
C LEU A 125 -16.65 -21.79 -25.07
N PRO A 126 -17.46 -21.16 -25.97
CA PRO A 126 -18.92 -21.21 -25.82
C PRO A 126 -19.51 -22.62 -25.90
N VAL A 127 -18.95 -23.49 -26.74
CA VAL A 127 -19.41 -24.90 -26.88
C VAL A 127 -19.01 -25.72 -25.66
N LEU A 128 -17.78 -25.54 -25.19
CA LEU A 128 -17.29 -26.19 -23.99
C LEU A 128 -18.14 -25.80 -22.77
N LEU A 129 -18.45 -24.52 -22.61
CA LEU A 129 -19.28 -24.01 -21.52
C LEU A 129 -20.69 -24.61 -21.54
N GLY A 130 -21.29 -24.80 -22.72
CA GLY A 130 -22.58 -25.49 -22.87
C GLY A 130 -22.50 -26.97 -22.47
N LYS A 131 -21.42 -27.68 -22.86
CA LYS A 131 -21.20 -29.07 -22.44
C LYS A 131 -20.95 -29.19 -20.93
N LEU A 132 -20.18 -28.27 -20.35
CA LEU A 132 -19.93 -28.19 -18.92
C LEU A 132 -21.25 -27.98 -18.14
N SER A 133 -22.10 -27.06 -18.60
CA SER A 133 -23.42 -26.83 -18.00
C SER A 133 -24.26 -28.12 -17.99
N THR A 134 -24.32 -28.80 -19.14
CA THR A 134 -25.06 -30.08 -19.27
C THR A 134 -24.48 -31.18 -18.38
N TRP A 135 -23.17 -31.24 -18.21
CA TRP A 135 -22.53 -32.20 -17.34
C TRP A 135 -22.81 -31.89 -15.87
N LEU A 136 -22.69 -30.63 -15.45
CA LEU A 136 -22.97 -30.19 -14.08
C LEU A 136 -24.42 -30.46 -13.67
N SER A 137 -25.40 -30.29 -14.58
CA SER A 137 -26.82 -30.54 -14.31
C SER A 137 -27.14 -31.99 -13.92
N LYS A 138 -26.26 -32.93 -14.24
CA LYS A 138 -26.38 -34.36 -13.93
C LYS A 138 -25.66 -34.77 -12.64
N GLN A 139 -24.97 -33.84 -11.99
CA GLN A 139 -24.22 -34.15 -10.77
C GLN A 139 -25.12 -34.15 -9.53
N GLU A 140 -24.65 -34.85 -8.48
CA GLU A 140 -25.31 -34.86 -7.17
C GLU A 140 -25.35 -33.45 -6.58
N LEU A 141 -26.48 -33.09 -5.98
CA LEU A 141 -26.69 -31.79 -5.33
C LEU A 141 -25.64 -31.54 -4.24
N GLY A 142 -25.02 -30.36 -4.27
CA GLY A 142 -24.01 -29.96 -3.30
C GLY A 142 -22.79 -30.87 -3.23
N SER A 143 -22.44 -31.57 -4.34
CA SER A 143 -21.27 -32.46 -4.38
C SER A 143 -19.97 -31.76 -4.71
N PHE A 144 -20.04 -30.55 -5.27
CA PHE A 144 -18.86 -29.78 -5.67
C PHE A 144 -18.57 -28.60 -4.75
N VAL A 145 -17.30 -28.24 -4.74
CA VAL A 145 -16.79 -26.95 -4.23
C VAL A 145 -15.99 -26.31 -5.37
N LEU A 146 -16.26 -25.04 -5.65
CA LEU A 146 -15.52 -24.25 -6.63
C LEU A 146 -14.65 -23.21 -5.92
N LEU A 147 -13.35 -23.24 -6.14
CA LEU A 147 -12.39 -22.29 -5.61
C LEU A 147 -11.70 -21.57 -6.77
N VAL A 148 -11.91 -20.27 -6.89
CA VAL A 148 -11.32 -19.43 -7.95
C VAL A 148 -10.31 -18.48 -7.34
N ASP A 149 -9.04 -18.63 -7.73
CA ASP A 149 -7.96 -17.75 -7.32
C ASP A 149 -7.60 -16.78 -8.46
N GLU A 150 -7.30 -15.52 -8.10
CA GLU A 150 -6.89 -14.44 -9.02
C GLU A 150 -7.83 -14.26 -10.23
N TYR A 151 -9.17 -14.24 -9.98
CA TYR A 151 -10.18 -14.16 -11.05
C TYR A 151 -9.97 -12.95 -11.99
N ASP A 152 -9.39 -11.88 -11.48
CA ASP A 152 -9.16 -10.61 -12.17
C ASP A 152 -7.80 -10.54 -12.90
N SER A 153 -6.99 -11.59 -12.84
CA SER A 153 -5.68 -11.63 -13.50
C SER A 153 -5.76 -11.40 -15.01
N PRO A 154 -6.66 -12.05 -15.77
CA PRO A 154 -6.80 -11.81 -17.22
C PRO A 154 -7.23 -10.37 -17.54
N LEU A 155 -8.07 -9.78 -16.69
CA LEU A 155 -8.56 -8.40 -16.86
C LEU A 155 -7.47 -7.38 -16.54
N THR A 156 -6.73 -7.60 -15.45
CA THR A 156 -5.61 -6.72 -15.08
C THR A 156 -4.51 -6.66 -16.11
N THR A 157 -4.28 -7.75 -16.85
CA THR A 157 -3.27 -7.78 -17.92
C THR A 157 -3.74 -7.14 -19.23
N SER A 158 -5.04 -6.92 -19.42
CA SER A 158 -5.64 -6.27 -20.61
C SER A 158 -6.11 -4.84 -20.36
N LEU A 159 -5.82 -4.21 -19.22
CA LEU A 159 -6.29 -2.86 -18.85
C LEU A 159 -5.97 -1.75 -19.88
N ASN A 160 -4.90 -1.90 -20.65
CA ASN A 160 -4.50 -0.93 -21.66
C ASN A 160 -5.09 -1.21 -23.06
N ASP A 161 -5.91 -2.26 -23.19
CA ASP A 161 -6.61 -2.64 -24.40
C ASP A 161 -8.11 -2.81 -24.10
N ASN A 162 -8.86 -1.73 -24.24
CA ASN A 162 -10.29 -1.70 -23.90
C ASN A 162 -11.13 -2.73 -24.66
N GLN A 163 -10.75 -3.07 -25.91
CA GLN A 163 -11.48 -4.05 -26.71
C GLN A 163 -11.23 -5.46 -26.19
N LEU A 164 -9.97 -5.83 -25.99
CA LEU A 164 -9.59 -7.12 -25.43
C LEU A 164 -10.15 -7.31 -24.01
N PHE A 165 -10.09 -6.25 -23.18
CA PHE A 165 -10.69 -6.24 -21.85
C PHE A 165 -12.18 -6.55 -21.87
N ALA A 166 -12.94 -5.91 -22.77
CA ALA A 166 -14.38 -6.10 -22.89
C ALA A 166 -14.73 -7.55 -23.30
N LEU A 167 -13.99 -8.13 -24.25
CA LEU A 167 -14.20 -9.50 -24.71
C LEU A 167 -13.87 -10.54 -23.62
N ILE A 168 -12.73 -10.41 -22.95
CA ILE A 168 -12.38 -11.29 -21.83
C ILE A 168 -13.42 -11.20 -20.71
N ARG A 169 -13.89 -9.99 -20.40
CA ARG A 169 -14.96 -9.78 -19.41
C ARG A 169 -16.25 -10.51 -19.79
N GLU A 170 -16.62 -10.48 -21.08
CA GLU A 170 -17.81 -11.18 -21.57
C GLU A 170 -17.68 -12.69 -21.39
N ASP A 171 -16.56 -13.29 -21.76
CA ASP A 171 -16.29 -14.71 -21.58
C ASP A 171 -16.33 -15.15 -20.11
N LEU A 172 -15.74 -14.36 -19.22
CA LEU A 172 -15.81 -14.59 -17.78
C LEU A 172 -17.26 -14.49 -17.26
N SER A 173 -18.02 -13.51 -17.74
CA SER A 173 -19.44 -13.36 -17.39
C SER A 173 -20.26 -14.57 -17.83
N GLN A 174 -20.03 -15.10 -19.04
CA GLN A 174 -20.67 -16.33 -19.52
C GLN A 174 -20.34 -17.52 -18.65
N PHE A 175 -19.07 -17.72 -18.30
CA PHE A 175 -18.67 -18.79 -17.38
C PHE A 175 -19.39 -18.71 -16.03
N PHE A 176 -19.38 -17.56 -15.36
CA PHE A 176 -20.04 -17.39 -14.07
C PHE A 176 -21.56 -17.49 -14.16
N SER A 177 -22.16 -17.11 -15.28
CA SER A 177 -23.60 -17.33 -15.55
C SER A 177 -23.96 -18.82 -15.60
N ILE A 178 -23.11 -19.63 -16.19
CA ILE A 178 -23.28 -21.10 -16.21
C ILE A 178 -23.11 -21.70 -14.81
N ILE A 179 -22.06 -21.30 -14.08
CA ILE A 179 -21.90 -21.73 -12.68
C ILE A 179 -23.14 -21.39 -11.85
N LYS A 180 -23.70 -20.19 -12.02
CA LYS A 180 -24.94 -19.76 -11.36
C LYS A 180 -26.15 -20.62 -11.78
N SER A 181 -26.30 -20.92 -13.08
CA SER A 181 -27.43 -21.74 -13.56
C SER A 181 -27.38 -23.17 -13.00
N GLN A 182 -26.19 -23.65 -12.64
CA GLN A 182 -25.92 -24.97 -12.03
C GLN A 182 -25.58 -24.84 -10.52
N ASP A 183 -26.09 -23.79 -9.85
CA ASP A 183 -25.78 -23.47 -8.46
C ASP A 183 -26.04 -24.62 -7.49
N SER A 184 -27.06 -25.45 -7.76
CA SER A 184 -27.43 -26.60 -6.94
C SER A 184 -26.36 -27.70 -6.87
N ALA A 185 -25.44 -27.79 -7.85
CA ALA A 185 -24.35 -28.75 -7.82
C ALA A 185 -23.26 -28.37 -6.78
N PHE A 186 -23.23 -27.10 -6.35
CA PHE A 186 -22.16 -26.59 -5.50
C PHE A 186 -22.58 -26.45 -4.03
N ARG A 187 -21.83 -27.05 -3.10
CA ARG A 187 -21.91 -26.82 -1.65
C ARG A 187 -21.37 -25.44 -1.29
N PHE A 188 -20.24 -25.06 -1.89
CA PHE A 188 -19.54 -23.82 -1.57
C PHE A 188 -18.81 -23.28 -2.81
N ILE A 189 -18.83 -21.97 -2.99
CA ILE A 189 -18.07 -21.27 -4.01
C ILE A 189 -17.29 -20.14 -3.35
N PHE A 190 -15.98 -20.10 -3.59
CA PHE A 190 -15.10 -19.04 -3.12
C PHE A 190 -14.34 -18.43 -4.29
N ILE A 191 -14.47 -17.12 -4.45
CA ILE A 191 -13.81 -16.38 -5.52
C ILE A 191 -12.93 -15.31 -4.88
N THR A 192 -11.67 -15.25 -5.29
CA THR A 192 -10.75 -14.22 -4.79
C THR A 192 -9.93 -13.59 -5.89
N GLY A 193 -9.57 -12.32 -5.67
CA GLY A 193 -8.76 -11.50 -6.55
C GLY A 193 -8.14 -10.33 -5.82
N ILE A 194 -7.59 -9.37 -6.57
CA ILE A 194 -7.00 -8.14 -6.06
C ILE A 194 -8.03 -7.02 -6.11
N THR A 195 -8.70 -6.91 -7.23
CA THR A 195 -9.60 -5.80 -7.55
C THR A 195 -11.06 -6.25 -7.53
N LYS A 196 -11.96 -5.29 -7.47
CA LYS A 196 -13.39 -5.49 -7.63
C LYS A 196 -13.87 -5.03 -9.01
N PHE A 197 -12.96 -5.07 -9.99
CA PHE A 197 -13.29 -4.70 -11.36
C PHE A 197 -14.52 -5.43 -11.86
N ASN A 198 -15.48 -4.66 -12.32
CA ASN A 198 -16.64 -5.21 -12.99
C ASN A 198 -17.36 -6.35 -12.22
N LYS A 199 -17.24 -6.32 -10.87
CA LYS A 199 -18.00 -7.25 -10.02
C LYS A 199 -19.45 -7.29 -10.47
N THR A 200 -20.03 -6.11 -10.75
CA THR A 200 -21.41 -5.99 -11.20
C THR A 200 -21.64 -6.58 -12.60
N SER A 201 -20.69 -6.47 -13.53
CA SER A 201 -20.86 -6.98 -14.90
C SER A 201 -20.47 -8.44 -15.06
N ILE A 202 -19.40 -8.90 -14.38
CA ILE A 202 -18.98 -10.31 -14.43
C ILE A 202 -19.91 -11.19 -13.59
N PHE A 203 -20.28 -10.71 -12.41
CA PHE A 203 -21.13 -11.43 -11.47
C PHE A 203 -22.59 -10.95 -11.47
N SER A 204 -23.05 -10.26 -12.54
CA SER A 204 -24.44 -9.80 -12.65
C SER A 204 -25.46 -10.92 -12.47
N ALA A 205 -25.14 -12.10 -13.00
CA ALA A 205 -25.93 -13.31 -12.78
C ALA A 205 -25.80 -13.87 -11.35
N PHE A 206 -24.70 -13.57 -10.64
CA PHE A 206 -24.37 -14.11 -9.30
C PHE A 206 -24.88 -13.21 -8.17
N ASN A 207 -26.18 -12.91 -8.16
CA ASN A 207 -26.81 -12.00 -7.20
C ASN A 207 -26.78 -12.47 -5.72
N ASN A 208 -26.46 -13.74 -5.47
CA ASN A 208 -26.28 -14.33 -4.15
C ASN A 208 -24.80 -14.40 -3.69
N LEU A 209 -23.87 -13.75 -4.41
CA LEU A 209 -22.47 -13.70 -4.03
C LEU A 209 -22.26 -12.72 -2.87
N SER A 210 -21.85 -13.22 -1.72
CA SER A 210 -21.55 -12.43 -0.52
C SER A 210 -20.14 -11.87 -0.61
N ASP A 211 -20.02 -10.56 -0.73
CA ASP A 211 -18.73 -9.86 -0.68
C ASP A 211 -18.32 -9.59 0.77
N ILE A 212 -17.34 -10.35 1.25
CA ILE A 212 -16.81 -10.20 2.61
C ILE A 212 -15.62 -9.24 2.70
N SER A 213 -15.27 -8.56 1.61
CA SER A 213 -14.03 -7.77 1.55
C SER A 213 -14.00 -6.57 2.49
N LEU A 214 -15.16 -5.97 2.81
CA LEU A 214 -15.24 -4.82 3.73
C LEU A 214 -15.90 -5.18 5.06
N ILE A 215 -16.35 -6.44 5.23
CA ILE A 215 -17.02 -6.88 6.45
C ILE A 215 -16.03 -6.96 7.61
N PRO A 216 -16.31 -6.29 8.76
CA PRO A 216 -15.40 -6.25 9.90
C PRO A 216 -14.99 -7.62 10.45
N GLU A 217 -15.91 -8.59 10.50
CA GLU A 217 -15.67 -9.96 10.99
C GLU A 217 -14.57 -10.69 10.19
N TYR A 218 -14.33 -10.29 8.93
CA TYR A 218 -13.33 -10.88 8.05
C TYR A 218 -12.17 -9.92 7.72
N GLY A 219 -12.04 -8.82 8.46
CA GLY A 219 -10.99 -7.82 8.26
C GLY A 219 -9.58 -8.38 8.32
N ASP A 220 -9.36 -9.37 9.17
CA ASP A 220 -8.08 -10.05 9.39
C ASP A 220 -8.05 -11.52 8.96
N ILE A 221 -8.99 -11.97 8.13
CA ILE A 221 -8.99 -13.37 7.62
C ILE A 221 -7.68 -13.71 6.89
N VAL A 222 -7.00 -12.72 6.33
CA VAL A 222 -5.63 -12.76 5.83
C VAL A 222 -4.84 -11.56 6.38
N GLY A 223 -3.50 -11.65 6.35
CA GLY A 223 -2.64 -10.71 7.06
C GLY A 223 -2.38 -11.16 8.50
N TYR A 224 -1.52 -10.44 9.22
CA TYR A 224 -1.18 -10.77 10.62
C TYR A 224 -1.48 -9.59 11.54
N ARG A 225 -2.22 -9.81 12.63
CA ARG A 225 -2.45 -8.79 13.67
C ARG A 225 -1.23 -8.65 14.59
N HIS A 226 -1.16 -7.56 15.35
CA HIS A 226 -0.09 -7.30 16.32
C HIS A 226 0.08 -8.44 17.33
N ASP A 227 -1.00 -8.90 17.94
CA ASP A 227 -0.99 -9.99 18.92
C ASP A 227 -0.54 -11.32 18.30
N GLU A 228 -0.92 -11.58 17.06
CA GLU A 228 -0.48 -12.76 16.31
C GLU A 228 1.01 -12.69 16.01
N VAL A 229 1.53 -11.53 15.58
CA VAL A 229 2.97 -11.35 15.33
C VAL A 229 3.76 -11.56 16.62
N LYS A 230 3.35 -10.95 17.73
CA LYS A 230 4.00 -11.16 19.04
C LYS A 230 3.93 -12.61 19.48
N LYS A 231 2.82 -13.32 19.22
CA LYS A 231 2.62 -14.72 19.60
C LYS A 231 3.42 -15.71 18.76
N TYR A 232 3.34 -15.60 17.43
CA TYR A 232 3.89 -16.62 16.52
C TYR A 232 5.33 -16.35 16.10
N PHE A 233 5.81 -15.09 16.20
CA PHE A 233 7.13 -14.68 15.71
C PHE A 233 8.03 -14.08 16.80
N SER A 234 7.69 -14.22 18.11
CA SER A 234 8.50 -13.70 19.22
C SER A 234 9.99 -14.05 19.10
N GLY A 235 10.30 -15.33 18.84
CA GLY A 235 11.69 -15.77 18.70
C GLY A 235 12.41 -15.18 17.47
N TYR A 236 11.68 -14.82 16.41
CA TYR A 236 12.23 -14.12 15.26
C TYR A 236 12.46 -12.63 15.55
N ILE A 237 11.59 -12.01 16.34
CA ILE A 237 11.76 -10.63 16.83
C ILE A 237 13.03 -10.56 17.70
N GLU A 238 13.18 -11.46 18.66
CA GLU A 238 14.35 -11.52 19.55
C GLU A 238 15.65 -11.77 18.77
N LYS A 239 15.63 -12.71 17.80
CA LYS A 239 16.77 -12.98 16.92
C LYS A 239 17.16 -11.75 16.11
N ALA A 240 16.20 -11.09 15.47
CA ALA A 240 16.44 -9.90 14.66
C ALA A 240 16.91 -8.72 15.53
N ALA A 241 16.34 -8.51 16.72
CA ALA A 241 16.73 -7.48 17.66
C ALA A 241 18.21 -7.64 18.08
N LYS A 242 18.62 -8.88 18.36
CA LYS A 242 20.02 -9.20 18.69
C LYS A 242 20.95 -8.95 17.49
N GLU A 243 20.55 -9.34 16.27
CA GLU A 243 21.35 -9.16 15.06
C GLU A 243 21.53 -7.67 14.70
N LEU A 244 20.50 -6.84 14.99
CA LEU A 244 20.52 -5.40 14.72
C LEU A 244 20.98 -4.55 15.91
N GLU A 245 21.35 -5.18 17.05
CA GLU A 245 21.77 -4.51 18.27
C GLU A 245 20.76 -3.48 18.81
N VAL A 246 19.47 -3.81 18.72
CA VAL A 246 18.36 -2.95 19.18
C VAL A 246 17.49 -3.69 20.20
N ASP A 247 16.73 -2.94 20.95
CA ASP A 247 15.72 -3.50 21.87
C ASP A 247 14.55 -4.12 21.08
N SER A 248 14.00 -5.25 21.57
CA SER A 248 12.93 -6.01 20.91
C SER A 248 11.63 -5.20 20.74
N GLU A 249 11.26 -4.36 21.74
CA GLU A 249 10.05 -3.53 21.62
C GLU A 249 10.27 -2.39 20.60
N LYS A 250 11.45 -1.76 20.61
CA LYS A 250 11.81 -0.75 19.60
C LYS A 250 11.85 -1.34 18.20
N LEU A 251 12.33 -2.57 18.05
CA LEU A 251 12.27 -3.28 16.77
C LEU A 251 10.83 -3.52 16.36
N PHE A 252 9.98 -3.98 17.28
CA PHE A 252 8.56 -4.22 17.00
C PHE A 252 7.85 -2.93 16.56
N ASP A 253 8.07 -1.81 17.22
CA ASP A 253 7.54 -0.50 16.83
C ASP A 253 8.00 -0.09 15.43
N SER A 254 9.25 -0.42 15.08
CA SER A 254 9.78 -0.18 13.75
C SER A 254 9.13 -1.09 12.70
N LEU A 255 8.87 -2.36 13.02
CA LEU A 255 8.11 -3.29 12.16
C LEU A 255 6.69 -2.79 11.93
N VAL A 256 6.02 -2.28 12.96
CA VAL A 256 4.68 -1.67 12.86
C VAL A 256 4.71 -0.50 11.87
N ARG A 257 5.64 0.44 12.03
CA ARG A 257 5.74 1.59 11.12
C ARG A 257 6.00 1.20 9.67
N HIS A 258 6.80 0.14 9.43
CA HIS A 258 7.23 -0.21 8.08
C HIS A 258 6.31 -1.20 7.37
N TYR A 259 5.64 -2.13 8.08
CA TYR A 259 4.95 -3.26 7.43
C TYR A 259 3.51 -3.49 7.86
N ASP A 260 3.05 -2.80 8.91
CA ASP A 260 1.66 -2.84 9.38
C ASP A 260 0.78 -1.76 8.73
N GLY A 261 -0.41 -1.57 9.27
CA GLY A 261 -1.30 -0.47 8.98
C GLY A 261 -2.28 -0.72 7.85
N PHE A 262 -2.30 -1.91 7.25
CA PHE A 262 -3.33 -2.26 6.27
C PHE A 262 -4.66 -2.53 6.99
N CYS A 263 -5.70 -1.81 6.57
CA CYS A 263 -7.06 -1.98 7.03
C CYS A 263 -7.98 -2.23 5.83
N PHE A 264 -8.78 -3.29 5.90
CA PHE A 264 -9.61 -3.73 4.79
C PHE A 264 -11.12 -3.66 5.09
N GLU A 265 -11.51 -3.26 6.29
CA GLU A 265 -12.90 -3.32 6.72
C GLU A 265 -13.46 -1.90 7.03
N GLU A 266 -14.79 -1.79 6.90
CA GLU A 266 -15.49 -0.50 6.92
C GLU A 266 -15.56 0.17 8.30
N SER A 267 -15.22 -0.53 9.41
CA SER A 267 -15.12 0.11 10.73
C SER A 267 -13.77 0.79 11.00
N ALA A 268 -12.78 0.57 10.14
CA ALA A 268 -11.41 1.09 10.21
C ALA A 268 -10.65 0.73 11.51
N LYS A 269 -11.02 -0.38 12.17
CA LYS A 269 -10.46 -0.78 13.47
C LYS A 269 -9.37 -1.85 13.38
N ILE A 270 -9.53 -2.80 12.43
CA ILE A 270 -8.66 -3.95 12.32
C ILE A 270 -7.51 -3.63 11.37
N LYS A 271 -6.29 -3.59 11.90
CA LYS A 271 -5.05 -3.40 11.13
C LYS A 271 -4.24 -4.68 11.10
N VAL A 272 -3.59 -4.93 9.97
CA VAL A 272 -2.78 -6.12 9.76
C VAL A 272 -1.47 -5.78 9.07
N PHE A 273 -0.42 -6.54 9.42
CA PHE A 273 0.83 -6.58 8.70
C PHE A 273 0.69 -7.24 7.34
N ALA A 274 1.46 -6.78 6.36
CA ALA A 274 1.69 -7.50 5.11
C ALA A 274 2.56 -8.73 5.37
N PRO A 275 2.04 -9.98 5.22
CA PRO A 275 2.78 -11.19 5.58
C PRO A 275 4.11 -11.31 4.83
N TRP A 276 4.11 -11.03 3.53
CA TRP A 276 5.31 -11.12 2.72
C TRP A 276 6.44 -10.21 3.21
N SER A 277 6.13 -8.96 3.51
CA SER A 277 7.12 -7.98 3.98
C SER A 277 7.71 -8.38 5.32
N LEU A 278 6.86 -8.76 6.26
CA LEU A 278 7.27 -9.19 7.58
C LEU A 278 8.15 -10.45 7.55
N LEU A 279 7.74 -11.47 6.79
CA LEU A 279 8.48 -12.71 6.65
C LEU A 279 9.81 -12.52 5.91
N SER A 280 9.84 -11.64 4.90
CA SER A 280 11.07 -11.29 4.18
C SER A 280 12.08 -10.59 5.11
N PHE A 281 11.62 -9.68 5.95
CA PHE A 281 12.46 -9.05 6.97
C PHE A 281 13.03 -10.09 7.94
N PHE A 282 12.21 -10.98 8.49
CA PHE A 282 12.68 -12.02 9.42
C PHE A 282 13.63 -13.03 8.78
N THR A 283 13.58 -13.20 7.46
CA THR A 283 14.51 -14.09 6.76
C THR A 283 15.92 -13.49 6.71
N TYR A 284 16.03 -12.15 6.52
CA TYR A 284 17.31 -11.44 6.39
C TYR A 284 17.29 -10.10 7.14
N PRO A 285 17.30 -10.09 8.49
CA PRO A 285 17.18 -8.85 9.27
C PRO A 285 18.31 -7.86 9.00
N SER A 286 19.54 -8.35 8.76
CA SER A 286 20.72 -7.52 8.45
C SER A 286 20.58 -6.66 7.18
N ARG A 287 19.64 -7.00 6.29
CA ARG A 287 19.31 -6.15 5.13
C ARG A 287 18.53 -4.89 5.50
N GLY A 288 18.07 -4.78 6.74
CA GLY A 288 17.28 -3.66 7.26
C GLY A 288 15.85 -3.61 6.71
N PHE A 289 15.19 -2.47 6.95
CA PHE A 289 13.85 -2.22 6.47
C PHE A 289 13.88 -1.84 4.98
N ARG A 290 13.19 -2.63 4.16
CA ARG A 290 13.07 -2.44 2.71
C ARG A 290 11.62 -2.55 2.29
N ASP A 291 11.33 -2.09 1.10
CA ASP A 291 10.01 -2.22 0.46
C ASP A 291 9.83 -3.60 -0.19
N TYR A 292 10.00 -4.66 0.62
CA TYR A 292 9.91 -6.07 0.19
C TYR A 292 8.64 -6.40 -0.59
N TRP A 293 7.56 -5.67 -0.33
CA TRP A 293 6.30 -5.85 -1.03
C TRP A 293 6.43 -5.46 -2.51
N PHE A 294 7.15 -4.39 -2.80
CA PHE A 294 7.46 -3.93 -4.16
C PHE A 294 8.56 -4.76 -4.83
N GLU A 295 9.61 -5.16 -4.10
CA GLU A 295 10.71 -5.97 -4.63
C GLU A 295 10.23 -7.34 -5.15
N SER A 296 9.11 -7.84 -4.62
CA SER A 296 8.60 -9.19 -4.92
C SER A 296 7.86 -9.24 -6.25
N ALA A 297 8.33 -8.76 -7.37
CA ALA A 297 7.78 -8.92 -8.75
C ALA A 297 6.22 -9.03 -8.87
N GLY A 298 5.51 -8.71 -7.80
CA GLY A 298 4.08 -8.89 -7.64
C GLY A 298 3.24 -7.71 -8.11
N GLN A 299 3.86 -6.65 -8.64
CA GLN A 299 3.11 -5.53 -9.18
C GLN A 299 2.61 -5.88 -10.59
N PRO A 300 1.31 -5.71 -10.87
CA PRO A 300 0.84 -5.77 -12.24
C PRO A 300 1.52 -4.64 -13.01
N ARG A 301 2.45 -4.98 -13.90
CA ARG A 301 3.14 -4.00 -14.74
C ARG A 301 2.17 -3.05 -15.42
N VAL A 302 1.05 -3.59 -15.86
CA VAL A 302 -0.03 -2.85 -16.50
C VAL A 302 -0.68 -1.82 -15.57
N LEU A 303 -0.84 -2.14 -14.28
CA LEU A 303 -1.36 -1.19 -13.29
C LEU A 303 -0.41 -0.01 -13.09
N ILE A 304 0.90 -0.28 -13.01
CA ILE A 304 1.90 0.79 -12.90
C ILE A 304 1.88 1.67 -14.15
N GLU A 305 1.74 1.07 -15.33
CA GLU A 305 1.64 1.80 -16.60
C GLU A 305 0.38 2.66 -16.66
N TYR A 306 -0.75 2.14 -16.18
CA TYR A 306 -1.98 2.90 -16.02
C TYR A 306 -1.77 4.09 -15.07
N LEU A 307 -1.21 3.87 -13.90
CA LEU A 307 -0.95 4.93 -12.91
C LEU A 307 0.03 6.00 -13.43
N LYS A 308 1.02 5.62 -14.24
CA LYS A 308 1.94 6.57 -14.89
C LYS A 308 1.24 7.54 -15.82
N SER A 309 0.16 7.11 -16.48
CA SER A 309 -0.62 7.98 -17.37
C SER A 309 -1.69 8.81 -16.67
N HIS A 310 -1.97 8.54 -15.38
CA HIS A 310 -3.01 9.18 -14.59
C HIS A 310 -2.46 9.84 -13.31
N ASN A 311 -2.48 9.15 -12.20
CA ASN A 311 -2.21 9.69 -10.86
C ASN A 311 -0.77 10.15 -10.66
N LEU A 312 0.22 9.40 -11.18
CA LEU A 312 1.64 9.64 -10.92
C LEU A 312 2.23 10.85 -11.65
N ARG A 313 1.46 11.50 -12.54
CA ARG A 313 1.94 12.69 -13.27
C ARG A 313 2.07 13.93 -12.40
N ASP A 314 1.26 14.04 -11.35
CA ASP A 314 1.27 15.20 -10.47
C ASP A 314 1.70 14.83 -9.05
N PRO A 315 2.89 15.27 -8.59
CA PRO A 315 3.38 15.04 -7.23
C PRO A 315 2.46 15.56 -6.12
N LEU A 316 1.59 16.54 -6.39
CA LEU A 316 0.59 17.00 -5.43
C LEU A 316 -0.37 15.88 -5.02
N ASN A 317 -0.64 14.93 -5.91
CA ASN A 317 -1.46 13.76 -5.59
C ASN A 317 -0.82 12.85 -4.53
N PHE A 318 0.51 12.90 -4.36
CA PHE A 318 1.21 12.13 -3.34
C PHE A 318 0.77 12.53 -1.92
N THR A 319 0.57 13.82 -1.68
CA THR A 319 0.26 14.39 -0.36
C THR A 319 -1.19 14.81 -0.18
N ALA A 320 -1.96 14.90 -1.25
CA ALA A 320 -3.37 15.28 -1.18
C ALA A 320 -4.17 14.33 -0.29
N ALA A 321 -5.07 14.89 0.52
CA ALA A 321 -6.04 14.11 1.26
C ALA A 321 -6.92 13.32 0.26
N LYS A 322 -7.11 12.03 0.53
CA LYS A 322 -7.82 11.13 -0.36
C LYS A 322 -9.03 10.55 0.34
N SER A 323 -10.15 10.57 -0.34
CA SER A 323 -11.37 9.94 0.14
C SER A 323 -12.12 9.26 -1.00
N ILE A 324 -12.93 8.28 -0.64
CA ILE A 324 -13.78 7.51 -1.55
C ILE A 324 -15.07 7.12 -0.83
N SER A 325 -16.19 6.99 -1.53
CA SER A 325 -17.40 6.47 -0.90
C SER A 325 -17.32 4.95 -0.72
N ILE A 326 -18.04 4.44 0.31
CA ILE A 326 -18.19 2.99 0.53
C ILE A 326 -18.72 2.32 -0.75
N ALA A 327 -19.72 2.92 -1.40
CA ALA A 327 -20.32 2.40 -2.62
C ALA A 327 -19.30 2.30 -3.78
N GLN A 328 -18.47 3.32 -3.98
CA GLN A 328 -17.42 3.30 -5.00
C GLN A 328 -16.33 2.24 -4.70
N LEU A 329 -15.97 2.06 -3.43
CA LEU A 329 -14.99 1.03 -3.05
C LEU A 329 -15.58 -0.39 -3.14
N ALA A 330 -16.88 -0.53 -2.87
CA ALA A 330 -17.59 -1.82 -2.90
C ALA A 330 -17.94 -2.29 -4.31
N GLY A 331 -18.14 -1.39 -5.28
CA GLY A 331 -18.70 -1.77 -6.56
C GLY A 331 -18.35 -0.84 -7.71
N ALA A 332 -17.10 -0.85 -8.20
CA ALA A 332 -16.82 -0.24 -9.49
C ALA A 332 -17.47 -1.08 -10.60
N SER A 333 -18.48 -0.54 -11.29
CA SER A 333 -19.21 -1.26 -12.33
C SER A 333 -18.47 -1.33 -13.66
N ASP A 334 -17.62 -0.34 -13.98
CA ASP A 334 -16.85 -0.27 -15.22
C ASP A 334 -15.45 0.34 -14.98
N VAL A 335 -14.49 0.07 -15.88
CA VAL A 335 -13.13 0.66 -15.81
C VAL A 335 -13.22 2.18 -15.82
N GLU A 336 -14.16 2.76 -16.55
CA GLU A 336 -14.38 4.22 -16.64
C GLU A 336 -14.91 4.83 -15.32
N SER A 337 -15.57 4.04 -14.49
CA SER A 337 -16.04 4.45 -13.14
C SER A 337 -15.03 4.21 -12.03
N LEU A 338 -13.91 3.55 -12.34
CA LEU A 338 -12.86 3.27 -11.38
C LEU A 338 -12.04 4.54 -11.13
N THR A 339 -12.14 5.07 -9.93
CA THR A 339 -11.28 6.19 -9.53
C THR A 339 -9.86 5.69 -9.23
N ASP A 340 -8.85 6.52 -9.50
CA ASP A 340 -7.45 6.21 -9.12
C ASP A 340 -7.33 5.86 -7.64
N VAL A 341 -8.07 6.56 -6.77
CA VAL A 341 -8.12 6.31 -5.33
C VAL A 341 -8.69 4.91 -5.03
N GLY A 342 -9.75 4.52 -5.71
CA GLY A 342 -10.34 3.19 -5.58
C GLY A 342 -9.37 2.08 -5.99
N LEU A 343 -8.73 2.26 -7.15
CA LEU A 343 -7.74 1.31 -7.66
C LEU A 343 -6.53 1.18 -6.71
N LEU A 344 -5.98 2.31 -6.26
CA LEU A 344 -4.87 2.34 -5.32
C LEU A 344 -5.24 1.68 -3.97
N THR A 345 -6.49 1.84 -3.51
CA THR A 345 -6.96 1.23 -2.26
C THR A 345 -7.14 -0.30 -2.41
N GLN A 346 -7.77 -0.76 -3.47
CA GLN A 346 -7.98 -2.20 -3.72
C GLN A 346 -6.65 -2.94 -3.92
N THR A 347 -5.69 -2.30 -4.58
CA THR A 347 -4.37 -2.88 -4.84
C THR A 347 -3.40 -2.77 -3.68
N GLY A 348 -3.75 -2.06 -2.59
CA GLY A 348 -2.97 -1.97 -1.35
C GLY A 348 -1.93 -0.85 -1.32
N TYR A 349 -1.92 0.06 -2.29
CA TYR A 349 -1.10 1.28 -2.22
C TYR A 349 -1.67 2.29 -1.23
N LEU A 350 -3.00 2.34 -1.11
CA LEU A 350 -3.71 3.07 -0.08
C LEU A 350 -4.47 2.08 0.80
N THR A 351 -4.84 2.52 1.99
CA THR A 351 -5.60 1.75 2.95
C THR A 351 -6.60 2.62 3.67
N ILE A 352 -7.64 2.01 4.24
CA ILE A 352 -8.65 2.68 5.04
C ILE A 352 -8.01 3.19 6.34
N LYS A 353 -8.13 4.48 6.63
CA LYS A 353 -7.64 5.11 7.86
C LYS A 353 -8.78 5.48 8.81
N SER A 354 -9.87 6.00 8.28
CA SER A 354 -11.07 6.33 9.04
C SER A 354 -12.29 6.34 8.15
N VAL A 355 -13.46 6.26 8.76
CA VAL A 355 -14.76 6.30 8.08
C VAL A 355 -15.64 7.32 8.78
N SER A 356 -16.33 8.15 8.00
CA SER A 356 -17.31 9.12 8.49
C SER A 356 -18.56 9.08 7.61
N GLY A 357 -19.63 8.50 8.13
CA GLY A 357 -20.82 8.20 7.33
C GLY A 357 -20.48 7.25 6.18
N GLU A 358 -20.78 7.64 4.95
CA GLU A 358 -20.49 6.87 3.73
C GLU A 358 -19.10 7.18 3.13
N THR A 359 -18.33 8.09 3.74
CA THR A 359 -17.02 8.51 3.24
C THR A 359 -15.90 7.78 3.95
N ILE A 360 -15.06 7.13 3.17
CA ILE A 360 -13.83 6.47 3.60
C ILE A 360 -12.66 7.41 3.33
N PHE A 361 -11.86 7.72 4.34
CA PHE A 361 -10.59 8.42 4.21
C PHE A 361 -9.47 7.40 4.11
N VAL A 362 -8.62 7.58 3.11
CA VAL A 362 -7.54 6.64 2.79
C VAL A 362 -6.19 7.35 2.74
N ASP A 363 -5.13 6.63 3.11
CA ASP A 363 -3.73 7.08 3.02
C ASP A 363 -2.82 5.86 2.88
N TYR A 364 -1.51 6.09 2.73
CA TYR A 364 -0.52 5.02 2.68
C TYR A 364 -0.58 4.16 3.95
N PRO A 365 -0.53 2.82 3.85
CA PRO A 365 -0.61 1.97 5.03
C PRO A 365 0.57 2.19 5.97
N ASN A 366 1.78 2.29 5.44
CA ASN A 366 3.04 2.33 6.20
C ASN A 366 4.17 3.01 5.42
N ASP A 367 5.33 3.12 6.07
CA ASP A 367 6.50 3.82 5.51
C ASP A 367 7.06 3.10 4.26
N ALA A 368 7.06 1.76 4.20
CA ALA A 368 7.57 1.03 3.04
C ALA A 368 6.74 1.32 1.78
N VAL A 369 5.40 1.25 1.87
CA VAL A 369 4.52 1.56 0.74
C VAL A 369 4.60 3.04 0.36
N ARG A 370 4.68 3.93 1.36
CA ARG A 370 4.83 5.37 1.14
C ARG A 370 6.12 5.68 0.38
N GLN A 371 7.24 5.09 0.79
CA GLN A 371 8.54 5.24 0.12
C GLN A 371 8.53 4.70 -1.31
N ALA A 372 7.96 3.53 -1.52
CA ALA A 372 7.85 2.94 -2.83
C ALA A 372 6.98 3.77 -3.78
N MET A 373 5.86 4.32 -3.31
CA MET A 373 5.04 5.25 -4.09
C MET A 373 5.79 6.53 -4.44
N ALA A 374 6.52 7.13 -3.50
CA ALA A 374 7.38 8.28 -3.77
C ALA A 374 8.41 7.97 -4.85
N SER A 375 9.00 6.78 -4.81
CA SER A 375 9.93 6.29 -5.83
C SER A 375 9.30 6.20 -7.22
N LEU A 376 8.04 5.75 -7.31
CA LEU A 376 7.30 5.71 -8.57
C LEU A 376 7.00 7.12 -9.12
N TYR A 377 6.57 8.05 -8.26
CA TYR A 377 6.38 9.45 -8.66
C TYR A 377 7.68 10.06 -9.22
N LEU A 378 8.81 9.84 -8.53
CA LEU A 378 10.10 10.34 -9.00
C LEU A 378 10.51 9.74 -10.35
N GLN A 379 10.30 8.43 -10.56
CA GLN A 379 10.59 7.79 -11.84
C GLN A 379 9.79 8.40 -12.99
N VAL A 380 8.53 8.74 -12.75
CA VAL A 380 7.69 9.42 -13.76
C VAL A 380 8.16 10.83 -14.02
N LEU A 381 8.43 11.61 -12.97
CA LEU A 381 8.89 13.00 -13.06
C LEU A 381 10.25 13.14 -13.76
N LEU A 382 11.17 12.22 -13.49
CA LEU A 382 12.55 12.31 -13.96
C LEU A 382 12.79 11.52 -15.26
N GLY A 383 11.83 10.69 -15.70
CA GLY A 383 12.02 9.79 -16.84
C GLY A 383 13.14 8.77 -16.66
N LYS A 384 13.68 8.62 -15.45
CA LYS A 384 14.81 7.76 -15.10
C LYS A 384 14.71 7.24 -13.66
N THR A 385 15.50 6.22 -13.32
CA THR A 385 15.49 5.66 -11.96
C THR A 385 16.08 6.62 -10.93
N ILE A 386 15.73 6.42 -9.65
CA ILE A 386 16.22 7.20 -8.51
C ILE A 386 17.74 7.14 -8.41
N GLU A 387 18.32 5.98 -8.68
CA GLU A 387 19.76 5.76 -8.72
C GLU A 387 20.44 6.63 -9.80
N GLN A 388 19.87 6.64 -11.00
CA GLN A 388 20.36 7.45 -12.13
C GLN A 388 20.22 8.94 -11.89
N ALA A 389 19.24 9.35 -11.09
CA ALA A 389 19.05 10.75 -10.70
C ALA A 389 19.96 11.20 -9.55
N GLY A 390 20.66 10.28 -8.88
CA GLY A 390 21.52 10.58 -7.73
C GLY A 390 20.76 10.93 -6.45
N VAL A 391 19.45 10.73 -6.41
CA VAL A 391 18.57 11.09 -5.28
C VAL A 391 18.73 10.13 -4.09
N ARG A 392 19.23 8.92 -4.32
CA ARG A 392 19.41 7.89 -3.27
C ARG A 392 20.32 8.34 -2.11
N ASN A 393 21.21 9.27 -2.37
CA ASN A 393 22.14 9.79 -1.35
C ASN A 393 21.59 11.00 -0.57
N LEU A 394 20.37 11.47 -0.89
CA LEU A 394 19.78 12.67 -0.30
C LEU A 394 19.72 12.61 1.23
N ALA A 395 19.34 11.47 1.81
CA ALA A 395 19.30 11.31 3.26
C ALA A 395 20.69 11.50 3.90
N SER A 396 21.74 10.91 3.31
CA SER A 396 23.11 11.06 3.80
C SER A 396 23.62 12.49 3.64
N MET A 397 23.29 13.14 2.53
CA MET A 397 23.66 14.53 2.25
C MET A 397 23.00 15.48 3.26
N LEU A 398 21.70 15.34 3.51
CA LEU A 398 20.99 16.13 4.52
C LEU A 398 21.56 15.94 5.93
N ALA A 399 22.07 14.75 6.24
CA ALA A 399 22.67 14.45 7.53
C ALA A 399 24.04 15.12 7.76
N LYS A 400 24.82 15.37 6.71
CA LYS A 400 26.27 15.69 6.85
C LYS A 400 26.77 16.88 6.02
N ASP A 401 26.16 17.15 4.86
CA ASP A 401 26.70 18.11 3.93
C ASP A 401 26.37 19.56 4.34
N ASN A 402 27.15 20.48 3.81
CA ASN A 402 26.89 21.90 4.00
C ASN A 402 25.69 22.39 3.17
N PRO A 403 25.08 23.54 3.51
CA PRO A 403 23.91 24.04 2.83
C PRO A 403 24.08 24.30 1.33
N GLU A 404 25.26 24.75 0.90
CA GLU A 404 25.56 25.00 -0.52
C GLU A 404 25.48 23.71 -1.35
N THR A 405 26.09 22.62 -0.85
CA THR A 405 26.01 21.29 -1.47
C THR A 405 24.58 20.79 -1.56
N LEU A 406 23.76 21.02 -0.50
CA LEU A 406 22.35 20.66 -0.50
C LEU A 406 21.55 21.41 -1.55
N VAL A 407 21.73 22.72 -1.66
CA VAL A 407 21.07 23.55 -2.68
C VAL A 407 21.50 23.14 -4.09
N HIS A 408 22.79 22.85 -4.29
CA HIS A 408 23.28 22.35 -5.58
C HIS A 408 22.62 21.01 -5.95
N MET A 409 22.45 20.11 -5.01
CA MET A 409 21.76 18.83 -5.22
C MET A 409 20.27 19.04 -5.53
N PHE A 410 19.58 19.93 -4.81
CA PHE A 410 18.19 20.27 -5.14
C PHE A 410 18.07 20.83 -6.55
N ASN A 411 18.99 21.71 -6.97
CA ASN A 411 18.99 22.23 -8.33
C ASN A 411 19.21 21.13 -9.38
N ARG A 412 20.11 20.18 -9.16
CA ARG A 412 20.28 19.03 -10.06
C ARG A 412 19.01 18.18 -10.18
N LEU A 413 18.28 18.00 -9.09
CA LEU A 413 17.00 17.30 -9.10
C LEU A 413 15.97 18.08 -9.94
N LEU A 414 15.80 19.37 -9.66
CA LEU A 414 14.82 20.25 -10.29
C LEU A 414 15.07 20.42 -11.80
N GLU A 415 16.34 20.57 -12.21
CA GLU A 415 16.78 20.66 -13.61
C GLU A 415 16.59 19.33 -14.37
N SER A 416 16.44 18.21 -13.66
CA SER A 416 16.19 16.89 -14.27
C SER A 416 14.73 16.63 -14.60
N ILE A 417 13.79 17.48 -14.17
CA ILE A 417 12.35 17.33 -14.43
C ILE A 417 12.05 17.83 -15.84
N ASP A 418 11.33 17.02 -16.64
CA ASP A 418 10.83 17.50 -17.92
C ASP A 418 9.71 18.51 -17.71
N TYR A 419 9.98 19.76 -18.06
CA TYR A 419 9.05 20.86 -17.92
C TYR A 419 7.75 20.67 -18.73
N LYS A 420 7.80 19.93 -19.83
CA LYS A 420 6.59 19.63 -20.63
C LYS A 420 5.65 18.69 -19.88
N ASP A 421 6.22 17.79 -19.09
CA ASP A 421 5.44 16.82 -18.33
C ASP A 421 4.98 17.39 -16.98
N TYR A 422 5.85 18.18 -16.32
CA TYR A 422 5.52 18.81 -15.04
C TYR A 422 6.19 20.18 -14.87
N ALA A 423 5.39 21.23 -14.79
CA ALA A 423 5.87 22.58 -14.52
C ALA A 423 5.68 22.95 -13.05
N ILE A 424 6.76 23.33 -12.37
CA ILE A 424 6.70 23.95 -11.04
C ILE A 424 6.18 25.38 -11.21
N LYS A 425 5.00 25.66 -10.67
CA LYS A 425 4.26 26.90 -10.90
C LYS A 425 3.97 27.73 -9.63
N ASP A 426 4.25 27.16 -8.46
CA ASP A 426 4.00 27.78 -7.15
C ASP A 426 4.82 27.07 -6.05
N GLU A 427 4.74 27.56 -4.81
CA GLU A 427 5.39 26.98 -3.65
C GLU A 427 4.90 25.57 -3.33
N ALA A 428 3.63 25.27 -3.57
CA ALA A 428 3.03 23.96 -3.30
C ALA A 428 3.60 22.89 -4.24
N SER A 429 3.74 23.19 -5.54
CA SER A 429 4.32 22.27 -6.52
C SER A 429 5.82 22.04 -6.29
N LEU A 430 6.57 23.07 -5.89
CA LEU A 430 7.96 22.94 -5.48
C LEU A 430 8.09 22.03 -4.24
N ARG A 431 7.30 22.30 -3.21
CA ARG A 431 7.25 21.52 -1.97
C ARG A 431 6.94 20.05 -2.24
N ALA A 432 5.97 19.77 -3.10
CA ALA A 432 5.58 18.40 -3.44
C ALA A 432 6.73 17.61 -4.09
N VAL A 433 7.48 18.23 -5.01
CA VAL A 433 8.67 17.62 -5.63
C VAL A 433 9.75 17.31 -4.60
N LEU A 434 10.10 18.26 -3.74
CA LEU A 434 11.11 18.07 -2.69
C LEU A 434 10.68 17.00 -1.68
N GLN A 435 9.41 17.00 -1.30
CA GLN A 435 8.86 16.00 -0.38
C GLN A 435 8.92 14.59 -0.98
N VAL A 436 8.48 14.40 -2.22
CA VAL A 436 8.55 13.11 -2.91
C VAL A 436 10.00 12.63 -3.01
N ALA A 437 10.95 13.52 -3.29
CA ALA A 437 12.38 13.17 -3.33
C ALA A 437 12.91 12.73 -1.96
N MET A 438 12.55 13.42 -0.89
CA MET A 438 12.95 13.07 0.47
C MET A 438 12.35 11.72 0.91
N VAL A 439 11.04 11.51 0.69
CA VAL A 439 10.38 10.24 1.02
C VAL A 439 10.97 9.09 0.20
N GLY A 440 11.19 9.28 -1.10
CA GLY A 440 11.82 8.27 -1.96
C GLY A 440 13.25 7.91 -1.54
N SER A 441 13.92 8.80 -0.80
CA SER A 441 15.24 8.56 -0.20
C SER A 441 15.19 7.94 1.21
N GLY A 442 13.99 7.54 1.68
CA GLY A 442 13.81 6.92 3.00
C GLY A 442 13.66 7.90 4.16
N LEU A 443 13.44 9.18 3.88
CA LEU A 443 13.19 10.20 4.89
C LEU A 443 11.68 10.35 5.16
N SER A 444 11.36 10.90 6.32
CA SER A 444 9.98 11.19 6.73
C SER A 444 9.76 12.70 6.91
N PRO A 445 9.74 13.49 5.82
CA PRO A 445 9.51 14.92 5.91
C PRO A 445 8.08 15.21 6.39
N ARG A 446 7.95 16.25 7.21
CA ARG A 446 6.68 16.82 7.63
C ARG A 446 6.46 18.11 6.84
N ILE A 447 5.25 18.31 6.35
CA ILE A 447 4.85 19.52 5.65
C ILE A 447 3.95 20.35 6.54
N GLU A 448 3.98 21.68 6.33
CA GLU A 448 3.08 22.61 7.01
C GLU A 448 3.08 22.42 8.53
N CYS A 449 4.30 22.32 9.12
CA CYS A 449 4.45 22.10 10.56
C CYS A 449 4.07 23.34 11.35
N HIS A 450 3.04 23.21 12.18
CA HIS A 450 2.54 24.29 13.02
C HIS A 450 3.38 24.41 14.30
N ASN A 451 3.69 25.66 14.68
CA ASN A 451 4.13 26.04 16.01
C ASN A 451 3.24 27.17 16.54
N ALA A 452 3.54 27.71 17.73
CA ALA A 452 2.74 28.79 18.33
C ALA A 452 2.75 30.10 17.50
N HIS A 453 3.68 30.26 16.57
CA HIS A 453 3.91 31.51 15.83
C HIS A 453 3.61 31.40 14.33
N GLY A 454 3.41 30.20 13.79
CA GLY A 454 3.11 30.01 12.39
C GLY A 454 3.29 28.56 11.91
N ARG A 455 3.54 28.45 10.61
CA ARG A 455 3.61 27.16 9.90
C ARG A 455 4.79 27.20 8.95
N SER A 456 5.76 26.28 9.11
CA SER A 456 6.87 26.06 8.19
C SER A 456 6.44 25.24 6.99
N ASP A 457 7.09 25.40 5.84
CA ASP A 457 6.74 24.67 4.62
C ASP A 457 7.13 23.20 4.69
N LEU A 458 8.38 22.90 5.10
CA LEU A 458 8.88 21.52 5.13
C LEU A 458 9.94 21.35 6.21
N GLU A 459 9.80 20.29 7.01
CA GLU A 459 10.76 19.91 8.05
C GLU A 459 11.15 18.44 7.90
N VAL A 460 12.41 18.11 8.13
CA VAL A 460 12.91 16.74 8.09
C VAL A 460 14.08 16.55 9.05
N THR A 461 14.17 15.37 9.68
CA THR A 461 15.32 14.98 10.50
C THR A 461 16.14 13.91 9.76
N SER A 462 17.45 14.10 9.72
CA SER A 462 18.39 13.14 9.17
C SER A 462 19.72 13.17 9.92
N GLY A 463 20.16 12.00 10.41
CA GLY A 463 21.45 11.85 11.10
C GLY A 463 21.62 12.71 12.36
N GLY A 464 20.54 13.04 13.05
CA GLY A 464 20.54 13.91 14.23
C GLY A 464 20.53 15.41 13.91
N ARG A 465 20.38 15.78 12.62
CA ARG A 465 20.19 17.15 12.16
C ARG A 465 18.73 17.38 11.84
N HIS A 466 18.10 18.39 12.43
CA HIS A 466 16.78 18.86 12.09
C HIS A 466 16.89 19.97 11.04
N ILE A 467 16.28 19.76 9.89
CA ILE A 467 16.34 20.69 8.77
C ILE A 467 14.95 21.29 8.56
N VAL A 468 14.90 22.61 8.45
CA VAL A 468 13.69 23.39 8.18
C VAL A 468 13.88 24.18 6.89
N LEU A 469 13.01 23.95 5.92
CA LEU A 469 13.00 24.66 4.65
C LEU A 469 11.80 25.59 4.58
N GLU A 470 12.06 26.85 4.23
CA GLU A 470 11.06 27.85 3.84
C GLU A 470 11.20 28.11 2.36
N LEU A 471 10.11 28.00 1.62
CA LEU A 471 10.09 28.02 0.16
C LEU A 471 9.41 29.27 -0.35
N LYS A 472 9.99 29.92 -1.36
CA LYS A 472 9.34 31.00 -2.11
C LYS A 472 9.44 30.74 -3.60
N TYR A 473 8.39 31.08 -4.32
CA TYR A 473 8.29 30.97 -5.77
C TYR A 473 8.35 32.35 -6.42
N CYS A 474 9.32 32.53 -7.33
CA CYS A 474 9.44 33.73 -8.14
C CYS A 474 8.94 33.46 -9.56
N GLY A 475 7.82 34.03 -9.98
CA GLY A 475 7.22 33.87 -11.31
C GLY A 475 8.02 34.53 -12.44
N GLY A 476 7.69 34.22 -13.70
CA GLY A 476 8.53 34.46 -14.90
C GLY A 476 8.69 35.89 -15.41
N TYR A 477 7.99 36.91 -14.92
CA TYR A 477 8.05 38.31 -15.42
C TYR A 477 8.18 39.36 -14.32
N ILE A 478 9.03 39.10 -13.33
CA ILE A 478 9.22 40.00 -12.19
C ILE A 478 10.59 40.68 -12.30
N SER A 479 10.74 41.87 -11.72
CA SER A 479 12.01 42.64 -11.77
C SER A 479 13.21 41.80 -11.29
N ALA A 480 14.39 42.08 -11.78
CA ALA A 480 15.64 41.39 -11.39
C ALA A 480 15.95 41.41 -9.88
N SER A 481 15.29 42.30 -9.12
CA SER A 481 15.40 42.41 -7.64
C SER A 481 14.42 41.52 -6.90
N ALA A 482 13.42 40.93 -7.57
CA ALA A 482 12.35 40.18 -6.92
C ALA A 482 12.84 38.92 -6.17
N PRO A 483 13.75 38.08 -6.69
CA PRO A 483 14.24 36.94 -5.96
C PRO A 483 14.90 37.32 -4.63
N LYS A 484 15.72 38.38 -4.61
CA LYS A 484 16.37 38.88 -3.38
C LYS A 484 15.37 39.42 -2.35
N ARG A 485 14.29 40.08 -2.83
CA ARG A 485 13.22 40.54 -1.94
C ARG A 485 12.48 39.35 -1.31
N LEU A 486 12.12 38.33 -2.11
CA LEU A 486 11.46 37.12 -1.61
C LEU A 486 12.35 36.35 -0.63
N LEU A 487 13.67 36.31 -0.86
CA LEU A 487 14.60 35.72 0.08
C LEU A 487 14.57 36.47 1.43
N LYS A 488 14.59 37.80 1.41
CA LYS A 488 14.50 38.62 2.63
C LYS A 488 13.20 38.33 3.38
N GLU A 489 12.07 38.29 2.67
CA GLU A 489 10.76 37.94 3.24
C GLU A 489 10.76 36.57 3.90
N ALA A 490 11.37 35.54 3.25
CA ALA A 490 11.48 34.20 3.80
C ALA A 490 12.35 34.16 5.06
N VAL A 491 13.49 34.85 5.07
CA VAL A 491 14.37 34.94 6.24
C VAL A 491 13.64 35.60 7.42
N GLU A 492 13.03 36.77 7.20
CA GLU A 492 12.24 37.48 8.23
C GLU A 492 11.08 36.61 8.76
N GLN A 493 10.42 35.85 7.89
CA GLN A 493 9.35 34.92 8.28
C GLN A 493 9.88 33.83 9.21
N MET A 494 11.00 33.18 8.84
CA MET A 494 11.61 32.12 9.65
C MET A 494 12.06 32.62 11.04
N GLU A 495 12.65 33.83 11.10
CA GLU A 495 13.08 34.45 12.35
C GLU A 495 11.88 34.80 13.25
N LYS A 496 10.92 35.57 12.73
CA LYS A 496 9.73 35.97 13.44
C LYS A 496 8.87 34.81 13.94
N ARG A 497 8.76 33.76 13.13
CA ARG A 497 7.93 32.58 13.42
C ARG A 497 8.68 31.48 14.18
N ARG A 498 9.97 31.65 14.43
CA ARG A 498 10.82 30.71 15.20
C ARG A 498 10.70 29.25 14.74
N TYR A 499 10.69 29.01 13.43
CA TYR A 499 10.54 27.68 12.87
C TYR A 499 11.67 26.75 13.34
N GLY A 500 11.31 25.51 13.74
CA GLY A 500 12.24 24.47 14.20
C GLY A 500 12.87 24.68 15.58
N MET A 501 12.59 25.81 16.27
CA MET A 501 13.22 26.14 17.56
C MET A 501 12.76 25.25 18.74
N GLN A 502 11.77 24.40 18.55
CA GLN A 502 11.25 23.47 19.58
C GLN A 502 11.79 22.05 19.43
N THR A 503 12.83 21.87 18.63
CA THR A 503 13.42 20.54 18.40
C THR A 503 14.38 20.18 19.55
N GLU A 504 14.40 18.89 19.92
CA GLU A 504 15.39 18.30 20.81
C GLU A 504 16.65 17.81 20.07
N GLU A 505 16.69 17.97 18.74
CA GLU A 505 17.80 17.53 17.90
C GLU A 505 19.07 18.34 18.19
N LYS A 506 20.22 17.68 18.02
CA LYS A 506 21.53 18.28 18.34
C LYS A 506 21.94 19.42 17.42
N GLU A 507 21.46 19.41 16.18
CA GLU A 507 21.80 20.39 15.17
C GLU A 507 20.53 20.87 14.45
N LEU A 508 20.27 22.17 14.47
CA LEU A 508 19.18 22.80 13.73
C LEU A 508 19.75 23.56 12.52
N LEU A 509 19.32 23.17 11.32
CA LEU A 509 19.66 23.84 10.06
C LEU A 509 18.38 24.42 9.43
N ARG A 510 18.31 25.76 9.33
CA ARG A 510 17.20 26.48 8.71
C ARG A 510 17.67 27.10 7.41
N ILE A 511 16.97 26.82 6.31
CA ILE A 511 17.33 27.33 4.98
C ILE A 511 16.11 27.96 4.31
N ALA A 512 16.23 29.22 3.93
CA ALA A 512 15.28 29.93 3.07
C ALA A 512 15.70 29.72 1.62
N LEU A 513 14.78 29.31 0.74
CA LEU A 513 15.01 28.96 -0.66
C LEU A 513 14.05 29.75 -1.57
N VAL A 514 14.57 30.34 -2.64
CA VAL A 514 13.76 31.01 -3.67
C VAL A 514 13.95 30.30 -5.00
N PHE A 515 12.90 29.70 -5.51
CA PHE A 515 12.87 29.06 -6.82
C PHE A 515 12.44 30.06 -7.90
N SER A 516 13.22 30.17 -8.97
CA SER A 516 12.88 30.96 -10.15
C SER A 516 12.17 30.12 -11.19
N GLY A 517 10.91 30.46 -11.49
CA GLY A 517 10.14 29.80 -12.55
C GLY A 517 10.72 30.00 -13.96
N SER A 518 11.41 31.13 -14.21
CA SER A 518 12.08 31.39 -15.49
C SER A 518 13.40 30.63 -15.65
N GLU A 519 14.20 30.51 -14.59
CA GLU A 519 15.46 29.79 -14.59
C GLU A 519 15.29 28.30 -14.23
N ARG A 520 14.13 27.91 -13.70
CA ARG A 520 13.76 26.53 -13.29
C ARG A 520 14.72 25.93 -12.27
N ARG A 521 15.21 26.79 -11.36
CA ARG A 521 16.18 26.41 -10.32
C ARG A 521 16.06 27.33 -9.11
N ILE A 522 16.62 26.92 -7.99
CA ILE A 522 16.82 27.77 -6.82
C ILE A 522 17.92 28.76 -7.15
N THR A 523 17.60 30.06 -7.19
CA THR A 523 18.52 31.14 -7.57
C THR A 523 19.04 31.92 -6.37
N GLU A 524 18.25 32.01 -5.32
CA GLU A 524 18.64 32.71 -4.08
C GLU A 524 18.35 31.81 -2.88
N TRP A 525 19.25 31.79 -1.91
CA TRP A 525 19.08 31.03 -0.67
C TRP A 525 19.88 31.63 0.47
N SER A 526 19.49 31.34 1.72
CA SER A 526 20.21 31.79 2.92
C SER A 526 20.00 30.80 4.07
N VAL A 527 21.05 30.60 4.86
CA VAL A 527 20.96 29.94 6.15
C VAL A 527 20.47 30.97 7.18
N VAL A 528 19.44 30.60 7.95
CA VAL A 528 18.88 31.44 9.00
C VAL A 528 19.34 30.90 10.35
N PRO A 529 20.23 31.56 11.08
CA PRO A 529 20.72 31.08 12.35
C PRO A 529 19.57 30.96 13.38
N PRO A 530 19.66 30.05 14.37
CA PRO A 530 18.71 30.04 15.45
C PRO A 530 18.79 31.38 16.21
N THR A 531 17.65 31.99 16.45
CA THR A 531 17.57 33.19 17.30
C THR A 531 18.09 32.81 18.66
N LYS A 532 19.06 33.52 19.22
CA LYS A 532 19.55 33.29 20.59
C LYS A 532 18.35 33.34 21.54
N SER A 533 18.19 32.31 22.37
CA SER A 533 17.27 32.37 23.51
C SER A 533 17.63 33.57 24.36
N LEU A 534 16.65 34.35 24.78
CA LEU A 534 16.85 35.34 25.81
C LEU A 534 17.45 34.60 27.01
N GLU A 535 18.69 34.88 27.36
CA GLU A 535 19.27 34.43 28.63
C GLU A 535 18.46 35.07 29.74
N VAL A 536 17.71 34.26 30.47
CA VAL A 536 17.08 34.67 31.72
C VAL A 536 18.19 34.64 32.75
N ASP A 537 18.62 35.81 33.19
CA ASP A 537 19.56 35.90 34.34
C ASP A 537 18.78 35.47 35.60
N GLU A 538 19.01 34.25 36.04
CA GLU A 538 18.34 33.67 37.24
C GLU A 538 18.59 34.44 38.54
N GLN A 539 19.57 35.35 38.58
CA GLN A 539 19.88 36.10 39.80
C GLN A 539 18.98 37.34 40.06
N PHE A 540 18.30 37.88 39.05
CA PHE A 540 17.58 39.15 39.24
C PHE A 540 16.14 39.24 38.66
N GLY A 541 15.63 38.22 38.05
CA GLY A 541 14.26 38.24 37.48
C GLY A 541 14.02 39.34 36.42
N THR A 542 15.07 39.81 35.73
CA THR A 542 15.02 40.90 34.77
C THR A 542 15.21 40.36 33.35
N VAL A 543 14.23 40.59 32.49
CA VAL A 543 14.33 40.31 31.05
C VAL A 543 14.96 41.52 30.36
N LEU A 544 16.20 41.39 29.89
CA LEU A 544 16.85 42.38 29.06
C LEU A 544 16.36 42.25 27.61
N ILE A 545 15.58 43.22 27.15
CA ILE A 545 15.23 43.39 25.74
C ILE A 545 16.17 44.46 25.19
N GLU A 546 17.10 44.11 24.33
CA GLU A 546 17.91 45.10 23.63
C GLU A 546 17.00 46.03 22.80
N GLY A 547 16.95 47.28 23.19
CA GLY A 547 16.26 48.34 22.48
C GLY A 547 15.03 48.95 23.15
N LEU A 548 14.66 48.55 24.37
CA LEU A 548 13.59 49.21 25.14
C LEU A 548 14.03 49.44 26.58
N ASP A 549 13.77 50.61 27.11
CA ASP A 549 14.09 51.04 28.48
C ASP A 549 13.58 50.05 29.54
N THR A 550 14.40 49.81 30.54
CA THR A 550 14.20 48.91 31.68
C THR A 550 12.85 49.14 32.39
N LEU A 551 11.96 48.14 32.27
CA LEU A 551 10.78 48.02 33.12
C LEU A 551 11.12 47.11 34.31
N THR A 552 11.37 47.72 35.47
CA THR A 552 11.51 47.03 36.77
C THR A 552 10.12 46.63 37.27
N ILE A 553 9.85 45.34 37.39
CA ILE A 553 8.67 44.86 38.13
C ILE A 553 9.12 44.54 39.55
N ASP A 554 8.70 45.35 40.51
CA ASP A 554 8.93 45.15 41.93
C ASP A 554 7.93 44.09 42.47
N ASN A 555 8.44 42.90 42.76
CA ASN A 555 7.66 41.82 43.34
C ASN A 555 7.78 41.79 44.86
N ARG A 556 7.27 42.86 45.51
CA ARG A 556 6.99 42.85 46.96
C ARG A 556 5.50 43.11 47.18
N SER A 557 4.73 42.02 47.31
CA SER A 557 3.64 41.95 48.30
C SER A 557 2.83 40.64 48.16
N LYS A 558 2.93 39.88 49.22
CA LYS A 558 2.01 38.90 49.81
C LYS A 558 1.80 37.57 49.07
#